data_22a8d9c275bd463c89a1d4017ded0bac
#
_entry.id   22a8d9c275bd463c89a1d4017ded0bac
#
_cell.length_a   1.000
_cell.length_b   1.000
_cell.length_c   1.000
_cell.angle_alpha   90.00
_cell.angle_beta   90.00
_cell.angle_gamma   90.00
#
_symmetry.space_group_name_H-M   'P 1'
#
loop_
_entity.id
_entity.type
_entity.pdbx_description
1 polymer ?
#
loop_
_entity_poly.entity_id
_entity_poly.type
_entity_poly.pdbx_seq_one_letter_code
_entity_poly.pdbx_strand_id
1 'polypeptide(L)'
;MKDILAEIVAHKRIEVERMKREMPAATLRAMVERMMGVPVPSLKAALKASTTGIVAEFKRRSPSKGWLNEGAKAAEVPMEYQRNGAAAISILTDGEFFGGADGFVTEARKAGVTLPVLYKNFIVDEYQLLQARLCGASAVLLIASVLDRGECKRLIDAAHGLGLEVLLELHGEDELGYAELCPDVCGVNNRNLGTFVTDVANSFRMAERLPKGLCKINESGIHDVNTAARLRAEGYDGFLIGESFMREEHPGRALRRFVFGLDAMQTSNGATPRRVKVCGLAEPENALAVARLGVDMVGFILSKDSPRYASPQRMKAVCAAIDGMADGKRRPLKVGVFVNETTEGIVSAAKEYALDCIQLHGNETAWQLADLRAALRRESLGSVLLIKAVSVATREDVERATEYAAVADLLLFDAKGKAAGGNGTRFCWDVLEAYRGTLPFILSGGIGPECAAEIAAFRHPRFAGIDPNSRFETAPGVKNTIALECFITSLRSVSS
;
A
#
# COMPACT_ATOMS: atom_id res chain seq x y z
N MET A 1 16.89 31.38 3.98
CA MET A 1 17.06 29.97 3.63
C MET A 1 17.35 29.91 2.14
N LYS A 2 18.33 29.11 1.67
CA LYS A 2 18.52 28.91 0.24
C LYS A 2 17.29 28.20 -0.31
N ASP A 3 16.76 28.69 -1.40
CA ASP A 3 15.68 28.02 -2.13
C ASP A 3 16.30 26.83 -2.87
N ILE A 4 16.16 25.64 -2.29
CA ILE A 4 16.72 24.41 -2.85
C ILE A 4 16.11 24.08 -4.22
N LEU A 5 14.85 24.45 -4.46
CA LEU A 5 14.22 24.21 -5.76
C LEU A 5 14.90 25.03 -6.84
N ALA A 6 15.19 26.31 -6.57
CA ALA A 6 15.91 27.16 -7.52
C ALA A 6 17.33 26.62 -7.82
N GLU A 7 18.01 26.07 -6.80
CA GLU A 7 19.33 25.43 -6.97
C GLU A 7 19.23 24.19 -7.86
N ILE A 8 18.25 23.31 -7.60
CA ILE A 8 18.00 22.10 -8.40
C ILE A 8 17.70 22.46 -9.87
N VAL A 9 16.82 23.43 -10.10
CA VAL A 9 16.42 23.87 -11.44
C VAL A 9 17.59 24.47 -12.20
N ALA A 10 18.40 25.32 -11.55
CA ALA A 10 19.59 25.90 -12.17
C ALA A 10 20.61 24.80 -12.57
N HIS A 11 20.87 23.85 -11.67
CA HIS A 11 21.72 22.70 -11.98
C HIS A 11 21.16 21.87 -13.15
N LYS A 12 19.85 21.60 -13.17
CA LYS A 12 19.20 20.82 -14.22
C LYS A 12 19.32 21.47 -15.60
N ARG A 13 19.20 22.79 -15.70
CA ARG A 13 19.42 23.51 -16.97
C ARG A 13 20.84 23.31 -17.50
N ILE A 14 21.84 23.35 -16.62
CA ILE A 14 23.24 23.09 -16.98
C ILE A 14 23.45 21.63 -17.43
N GLU A 15 22.84 20.69 -16.70
CA GLU A 15 22.89 19.26 -16.99
C GLU A 15 22.28 18.95 -18.38
N VAL A 16 21.12 19.50 -18.68
CA VAL A 16 20.45 19.31 -19.99
C VAL A 16 21.31 19.85 -21.12
N GLU A 17 21.93 21.03 -20.97
CA GLU A 17 22.81 21.58 -21.99
C GLU A 17 24.09 20.74 -22.20
N ARG A 18 24.60 20.10 -21.15
CA ARG A 18 25.68 19.12 -21.27
C ARG A 18 25.22 17.90 -22.06
N MET A 19 24.07 17.33 -21.72
CA MET A 19 23.49 16.14 -22.37
C MET A 19 23.22 16.38 -23.86
N LYS A 20 22.72 17.57 -24.23
CA LYS A 20 22.52 17.96 -25.64
C LYS A 20 23.83 18.00 -26.44
N ARG A 21 24.95 18.35 -25.82
CA ARG A 21 26.28 18.32 -26.46
C ARG A 21 26.80 16.90 -26.65
N GLU A 22 26.55 16.02 -25.65
CA GLU A 22 26.96 14.61 -25.71
C GLU A 22 26.09 13.80 -26.68
N MET A 23 24.80 14.07 -26.74
CA MET A 23 23.84 13.47 -27.68
C MET A 23 22.90 14.55 -28.23
N PRO A 24 23.10 14.98 -29.49
CA PRO A 24 22.26 16.00 -30.09
C PRO A 24 20.76 15.62 -30.09
N ALA A 25 19.88 16.61 -29.89
CA ALA A 25 18.44 16.40 -29.81
C ALA A 25 17.88 15.73 -31.08
N ALA A 26 18.42 16.01 -32.23
CA ALA A 26 18.01 15.38 -33.52
C ALA A 26 18.29 13.86 -33.49
N THR A 27 19.46 13.45 -32.96
CA THR A 27 19.81 12.03 -32.84
C THR A 27 18.86 11.33 -31.89
N LEU A 28 18.62 11.93 -30.70
CA LEU A 28 17.71 11.38 -29.69
C LEU A 28 16.28 11.28 -30.26
N ARG A 29 15.81 12.29 -30.95
CA ARG A 29 14.50 12.30 -31.65
C ARG A 29 14.37 11.14 -32.64
N ALA A 30 15.37 10.94 -33.49
CA ALA A 30 15.37 9.84 -34.46
C ALA A 30 15.33 8.45 -33.81
N MET A 31 15.92 8.31 -32.59
CA MET A 31 15.81 7.06 -31.81
C MET A 31 14.39 6.87 -31.27
N VAL A 32 13.78 7.93 -30.76
CA VAL A 32 12.40 7.91 -30.23
C VAL A 32 11.38 7.63 -31.30
N GLU A 33 11.53 8.21 -32.49
CA GLU A 33 10.65 8.01 -33.67
C GLU A 33 10.51 6.53 -34.03
N ARG A 34 11.59 5.75 -33.90
CA ARG A 34 11.55 4.28 -34.12
C ARG A 34 10.71 3.53 -33.10
N MET A 35 10.41 4.14 -31.95
CA MET A 35 9.64 3.56 -30.87
C MET A 35 8.18 4.06 -30.82
N MET A 36 7.80 5.03 -31.65
CA MET A 36 6.47 5.67 -31.58
C MET A 36 5.31 4.68 -31.80
N GLY A 37 5.53 3.54 -32.46
CA GLY A 37 4.53 2.49 -32.61
C GLY A 37 4.35 1.59 -31.39
N VAL A 38 5.20 1.72 -30.36
CA VAL A 38 5.12 0.89 -29.14
C VAL A 38 4.16 1.55 -28.15
N PRO A 39 3.02 0.91 -27.81
CA PRO A 39 2.09 1.43 -26.82
C PRO A 39 2.75 1.58 -25.45
N VAL A 40 2.40 2.64 -24.72
CA VAL A 40 2.75 2.81 -23.31
C VAL A 40 1.51 2.73 -22.45
N PRO A 41 1.57 2.08 -21.28
CA PRO A 41 0.42 1.98 -20.40
C PRO A 41 0.06 3.35 -19.81
N SER A 42 -1.24 3.68 -19.75
CA SER A 42 -1.75 4.95 -19.26
C SER A 42 -1.72 5.02 -17.73
N LEU A 43 -1.10 6.05 -17.18
CA LEU A 43 -1.11 6.37 -15.75
C LEU A 43 -2.52 6.72 -15.28
N LYS A 44 -3.21 7.59 -16.02
CA LYS A 44 -4.59 7.99 -15.71
C LYS A 44 -5.55 6.82 -15.69
N ALA A 45 -5.50 5.95 -16.71
CA ALA A 45 -6.36 4.78 -16.77
C ALA A 45 -6.07 3.80 -15.62
N ALA A 46 -4.80 3.57 -15.30
CA ALA A 46 -4.41 2.70 -14.19
C ALA A 46 -4.89 3.22 -12.82
N LEU A 47 -4.79 4.53 -12.59
CA LEU A 47 -5.31 5.17 -11.37
C LEU A 47 -6.83 5.02 -11.24
N LYS A 48 -7.56 5.29 -12.32
CA LYS A 48 -9.04 5.17 -12.35
C LYS A 48 -9.53 3.73 -12.21
N ALA A 49 -8.79 2.75 -12.70
CA ALA A 49 -9.12 1.34 -12.58
C ALA A 49 -8.74 0.73 -11.22
N SER A 50 -7.83 1.37 -10.48
CA SER A 50 -7.31 0.86 -9.22
C SER A 50 -8.24 1.16 -8.04
N THR A 51 -8.49 0.18 -7.18
CA THR A 51 -9.20 0.40 -5.92
C THR A 51 -8.41 1.29 -4.95
N THR A 52 -7.09 1.22 -4.94
CA THR A 52 -6.23 1.96 -3.99
C THR A 52 -5.49 3.15 -4.61
N GLY A 53 -5.22 3.12 -5.91
CA GLY A 53 -4.55 4.20 -6.64
C GLY A 53 -3.12 4.50 -6.18
N ILE A 54 -2.39 3.51 -5.65
CA ILE A 54 -1.04 3.76 -5.13
C ILE A 54 -0.03 3.87 -6.28
N VAL A 55 0.60 5.04 -6.41
CA VAL A 55 1.81 5.26 -7.20
C VAL A 55 3.00 5.02 -6.26
N ALA A 56 3.63 3.86 -6.37
CA ALA A 56 4.74 3.49 -5.50
C ALA A 56 6.06 4.06 -6.02
N GLU A 57 6.72 4.89 -5.21
CA GLU A 57 7.92 5.62 -5.64
C GLU A 57 9.20 4.86 -5.28
N PHE A 58 10.00 4.57 -6.29
CA PHE A 58 11.39 4.13 -6.15
C PHE A 58 12.30 5.34 -6.01
N LYS A 59 12.72 5.61 -4.78
CA LYS A 59 13.58 6.74 -4.41
C LYS A 59 14.66 6.31 -3.43
N ARG A 60 15.90 6.31 -3.86
CA ARG A 60 17.04 5.88 -3.06
C ARG A 60 17.52 6.94 -2.06
N ARG A 61 17.43 8.22 -2.45
CA ARG A 61 17.93 9.38 -1.70
C ARG A 61 16.97 10.56 -1.80
N SER A 62 17.00 11.47 -0.83
CA SER A 62 16.35 12.78 -0.93
C SER A 62 17.19 13.88 -0.29
N PRO A 63 17.08 15.15 -0.73
CA PRO A 63 17.84 16.26 -0.15
C PRO A 63 17.59 16.44 1.35
N SER A 64 16.38 16.22 1.81
CA SER A 64 15.98 16.42 3.21
C SER A 64 16.34 15.29 4.16
N LYS A 65 16.59 14.05 3.65
CA LYS A 65 16.76 12.84 4.48
C LYS A 65 18.04 12.05 4.15
N GLY A 66 18.79 12.45 3.11
CA GLY A 66 19.94 11.67 2.63
C GLY A 66 19.51 10.33 2.02
N TRP A 67 20.34 9.32 2.16
CA TRP A 67 20.05 7.97 1.68
C TRP A 67 18.93 7.31 2.49
N LEU A 68 17.87 6.87 1.79
CA LEU A 68 16.77 6.11 2.35
C LEU A 68 17.05 4.60 2.24
N ASN A 69 17.54 4.18 1.07
CA ASN A 69 17.93 2.80 0.79
C ASN A 69 18.95 2.80 -0.37
N GLU A 70 20.22 2.93 -0.04
CA GLU A 70 21.30 3.05 -1.03
C GLU A 70 21.49 1.77 -1.85
N GLY A 71 21.27 0.59 -1.22
CA GLY A 71 21.40 -0.71 -1.85
C GLY A 71 20.22 -1.13 -2.73
N ALA A 72 19.12 -0.37 -2.74
CA ALA A 72 17.94 -0.74 -3.50
C ALA A 72 18.21 -0.73 -5.01
N LYS A 73 17.73 -1.78 -5.70
CA LYS A 73 17.93 -1.98 -7.14
C LYS A 73 16.65 -1.72 -7.92
N ALA A 74 16.80 -1.00 -9.04
CA ALA A 74 15.70 -0.66 -9.93
C ALA A 74 15.11 -1.88 -10.66
N ALA A 75 15.87 -2.95 -10.81
CA ALA A 75 15.39 -4.22 -11.35
C ALA A 75 14.53 -5.02 -10.34
N GLU A 76 14.64 -4.76 -9.04
CA GLU A 76 14.00 -5.57 -7.99
C GLU A 76 12.79 -4.85 -7.37
N VAL A 77 12.98 -3.67 -6.78
CA VAL A 77 11.95 -2.97 -6.01
C VAL A 77 10.71 -2.60 -6.85
N PRO A 78 10.83 -2.04 -8.07
CA PRO A 78 9.67 -1.78 -8.92
C PRO A 78 8.87 -3.02 -9.27
N MET A 79 9.54 -4.17 -9.47
CA MET A 79 8.87 -5.44 -9.69
C MET A 79 8.12 -5.93 -8.46
N GLU A 80 8.69 -5.74 -7.27
CA GLU A 80 7.98 -6.02 -6.01
C GLU A 80 6.77 -5.11 -5.85
N TYR A 81 6.87 -3.83 -6.18
CA TYR A 81 5.74 -2.90 -6.16
C TYR A 81 4.61 -3.38 -7.08
N GLN A 82 4.94 -3.77 -8.31
CA GLN A 82 3.96 -4.33 -9.24
C GLN A 82 3.26 -5.58 -8.68
N ARG A 83 4.02 -6.52 -8.11
CA ARG A 83 3.47 -7.77 -7.54
C ARG A 83 2.62 -7.54 -6.29
N ASN A 84 2.82 -6.41 -5.60
CA ASN A 84 2.17 -6.10 -4.33
C ASN A 84 1.05 -5.07 -4.41
N GLY A 85 0.57 -4.73 -5.63
CA GLY A 85 -0.66 -3.98 -5.82
C GLY A 85 -0.48 -2.47 -6.04
N ALA A 86 0.70 -2.02 -6.48
CA ALA A 86 0.83 -0.69 -7.04
C ALA A 86 -0.07 -0.52 -8.26
N ALA A 87 -0.67 0.65 -8.44
CA ALA A 87 -1.38 1.04 -9.66
C ALA A 87 -0.40 1.54 -10.73
N ALA A 88 0.66 2.22 -10.29
CA ALA A 88 1.74 2.74 -11.11
C ALA A 88 3.03 2.84 -10.29
N ILE A 89 4.13 3.08 -10.96
CA ILE A 89 5.45 3.22 -10.32
C ILE A 89 6.01 4.59 -10.67
N SER A 90 6.55 5.30 -9.68
CA SER A 90 7.33 6.52 -9.87
C SER A 90 8.80 6.18 -9.70
N ILE A 91 9.65 6.59 -10.62
CA ILE A 91 11.10 6.34 -10.55
C ILE A 91 11.85 7.67 -10.61
N LEU A 92 12.62 7.96 -9.53
CA LEU A 92 13.49 9.14 -9.49
C LEU A 92 14.63 8.95 -10.49
N THR A 93 14.78 9.92 -11.39
CA THR A 93 15.82 9.91 -12.45
C THR A 93 16.80 11.08 -12.30
N ASP A 94 16.63 11.95 -11.29
CA ASP A 94 17.61 12.97 -10.96
C ASP A 94 18.82 12.37 -10.23
N GLY A 95 20.03 12.55 -10.78
CA GLY A 95 21.25 11.96 -10.24
C GLY A 95 21.78 12.70 -9.04
N GLU A 96 22.00 14.01 -9.15
CA GLU A 96 22.72 14.83 -8.17
C GLU A 96 22.02 14.90 -6.81
N PHE A 97 20.72 15.16 -6.80
CA PHE A 97 19.96 15.39 -5.57
C PHE A 97 19.25 14.16 -5.03
N PHE A 98 18.84 13.22 -5.90
CA PHE A 98 18.03 12.07 -5.53
C PHE A 98 18.71 10.71 -5.77
N GLY A 99 19.93 10.69 -6.30
CA GLY A 99 20.68 9.46 -6.57
C GLY A 99 19.98 8.56 -7.60
N GLY A 100 19.21 9.17 -8.52
CA GLY A 100 18.48 8.52 -9.59
C GLY A 100 19.28 8.41 -10.88
N ALA A 101 18.69 7.77 -11.89
CA ALA A 101 19.22 7.71 -13.25
C ALA A 101 18.14 7.30 -14.24
N ASP A 102 18.19 7.76 -15.50
CA ASP A 102 17.32 7.32 -16.60
C ASP A 102 17.35 5.80 -16.78
N GLY A 103 18.55 5.21 -16.60
CA GLY A 103 18.76 3.77 -16.65
C GLY A 103 17.88 2.96 -15.72
N PHE A 104 17.43 3.52 -14.58
CA PHE A 104 16.56 2.82 -13.64
C PHE A 104 15.18 2.49 -14.23
N VAL A 105 14.64 3.37 -15.10
CA VAL A 105 13.40 3.08 -15.83
C VAL A 105 13.61 1.91 -16.78
N THR A 106 14.72 1.94 -17.54
CA THR A 106 15.08 0.86 -18.48
C THR A 106 15.33 -0.47 -17.76
N GLU A 107 16.02 -0.45 -16.60
CA GLU A 107 16.24 -1.63 -15.78
C GLU A 107 14.93 -2.23 -15.28
N ALA A 108 14.03 -1.41 -14.75
CA ALA A 108 12.70 -1.83 -14.30
C ALA A 108 11.89 -2.47 -15.45
N ARG A 109 11.90 -1.86 -16.65
CA ARG A 109 11.24 -2.42 -17.83
C ARG A 109 11.84 -3.77 -18.26
N LYS A 110 13.18 -3.86 -18.30
CA LYS A 110 13.88 -5.13 -18.62
C LYS A 110 13.60 -6.23 -17.60
N ALA A 111 13.40 -5.87 -16.33
CA ALA A 111 13.01 -6.81 -15.27
C ALA A 111 11.55 -7.29 -15.38
N GLY A 112 10.72 -6.71 -16.28
CA GLY A 112 9.34 -7.13 -16.53
C GLY A 112 8.27 -6.22 -15.95
N VAL A 113 8.60 -4.98 -15.55
CA VAL A 113 7.59 -4.00 -15.12
C VAL A 113 6.71 -3.60 -16.31
N THR A 114 5.41 -3.90 -16.21
CA THR A 114 4.38 -3.58 -17.21
C THR A 114 3.48 -2.43 -16.79
N LEU A 115 3.44 -2.08 -15.49
CA LEU A 115 2.68 -0.94 -14.99
C LEU A 115 3.14 0.38 -15.60
N PRO A 116 2.29 1.43 -15.60
CA PRO A 116 2.72 2.78 -15.97
C PRO A 116 3.91 3.22 -15.10
N VAL A 117 4.92 3.82 -15.72
CA VAL A 117 6.08 4.38 -15.03
C VAL A 117 6.10 5.89 -15.21
N LEU A 118 6.05 6.61 -14.11
CA LEU A 118 6.27 8.05 -14.04
C LEU A 118 7.77 8.33 -14.00
N TYR A 119 8.27 9.08 -14.99
CA TYR A 119 9.61 9.66 -15.01
C TYR A 119 9.64 10.86 -14.06
N LYS A 120 10.17 10.65 -12.86
CA LYS A 120 10.18 11.66 -11.79
C LYS A 120 11.48 12.44 -11.84
N ASN A 121 11.46 13.57 -12.54
CA ASN A 121 12.59 14.48 -12.73
C ASN A 121 12.10 15.93 -12.75
N PHE A 122 13.01 16.90 -12.66
CA PHE A 122 12.72 18.32 -12.87
C PHE A 122 12.81 18.62 -14.37
N ILE A 123 11.68 18.58 -15.05
CA ILE A 123 11.63 18.82 -16.50
C ILE A 123 11.59 20.31 -16.77
N VAL A 124 12.57 20.79 -17.51
CA VAL A 124 12.76 22.19 -17.91
C VAL A 124 12.95 22.35 -19.44
N ASP A 125 13.02 21.24 -20.17
CA ASP A 125 13.31 21.22 -21.60
C ASP A 125 12.68 20.00 -22.29
N GLU A 126 12.26 20.14 -23.57
CA GLU A 126 11.70 19.06 -24.38
C GLU A 126 12.68 17.88 -24.57
N TYR A 127 13.97 18.13 -24.48
CA TYR A 127 15.00 17.09 -24.56
C TYR A 127 14.78 15.98 -23.52
N GLN A 128 14.36 16.35 -22.31
CA GLN A 128 14.08 15.40 -21.25
C GLN A 128 12.84 14.54 -21.53
N LEU A 129 11.88 15.05 -22.30
CA LEU A 129 10.71 14.26 -22.77
C LEU A 129 11.15 13.14 -23.72
N LEU A 130 12.11 13.42 -24.60
CA LEU A 130 12.71 12.41 -25.47
C LEU A 130 13.46 11.34 -24.67
N GLN A 131 14.22 11.75 -23.62
CA GLN A 131 14.88 10.82 -22.72
C GLN A 131 13.87 9.92 -21.99
N ALA A 132 12.81 10.52 -21.43
CA ALA A 132 11.73 9.79 -20.75
C ALA A 132 11.08 8.76 -21.68
N ARG A 133 10.79 9.13 -22.92
CA ARG A 133 10.21 8.21 -23.91
C ARG A 133 11.15 7.08 -24.27
N LEU A 134 12.44 7.40 -24.50
CA LEU A 134 13.47 6.42 -24.86
C LEU A 134 13.72 5.38 -23.76
N CYS A 135 13.72 5.78 -22.50
CA CYS A 135 13.94 4.84 -21.39
C CYS A 135 12.69 3.98 -21.05
N GLY A 136 11.53 4.27 -21.67
CA GLY A 136 10.31 3.48 -21.52
C GLY A 136 9.34 4.00 -20.45
N ALA A 137 9.40 5.29 -20.11
CA ALA A 137 8.40 5.94 -19.26
C ALA A 137 7.02 6.00 -19.93
N SER A 138 5.98 6.10 -19.10
CA SER A 138 4.58 6.26 -19.52
C SER A 138 4.08 7.68 -19.33
N ALA A 139 4.60 8.33 -18.30
CA ALA A 139 4.24 9.69 -17.94
C ALA A 139 5.47 10.45 -17.44
N VAL A 140 5.38 11.77 -17.48
CA VAL A 140 6.39 12.70 -17.00
C VAL A 140 5.84 13.64 -15.94
N LEU A 141 6.72 14.14 -15.07
CA LEU A 141 6.37 15.15 -14.08
C LEU A 141 6.62 16.55 -14.65
N LEU A 142 5.63 17.43 -14.58
CA LEU A 142 5.80 18.88 -14.71
C LEU A 142 5.42 19.54 -13.38
N ILE A 143 6.16 20.57 -12.98
CA ILE A 143 5.99 21.24 -11.68
C ILE A 143 5.59 22.71 -11.93
N ALA A 144 4.42 23.12 -11.47
CA ALA A 144 3.87 24.44 -11.70
C ALA A 144 4.79 25.56 -11.19
N SER A 145 5.41 25.39 -10.00
CA SER A 145 6.34 26.36 -9.42
C SER A 145 7.69 26.47 -10.15
N VAL A 146 7.98 25.60 -11.12
CA VAL A 146 9.22 25.58 -11.92
C VAL A 146 9.05 26.24 -13.29
N LEU A 147 7.85 26.15 -13.86
CA LEU A 147 7.53 26.51 -15.24
C LEU A 147 6.51 27.64 -15.27
N ASP A 148 6.66 28.60 -16.18
CA ASP A 148 5.54 29.49 -16.48
C ASP A 148 4.42 28.76 -17.24
N ARG A 149 3.21 29.35 -17.30
CA ARG A 149 2.06 28.70 -17.95
C ARG A 149 2.30 28.38 -19.44
N GLY A 150 3.04 29.22 -20.13
CA GLY A 150 3.37 29.03 -21.54
C GLY A 150 4.35 27.88 -21.75
N GLU A 151 5.40 27.81 -20.93
CA GLU A 151 6.37 26.71 -20.93
C GLU A 151 5.67 25.40 -20.57
N CYS A 152 4.83 25.40 -19.51
CA CYS A 152 4.09 24.24 -19.07
C CYS A 152 3.18 23.70 -20.19
N LYS A 153 2.41 24.56 -20.86
CA LYS A 153 1.55 24.17 -21.98
C LYS A 153 2.32 23.55 -23.14
N ARG A 154 3.45 24.17 -23.54
CA ARG A 154 4.31 23.62 -24.61
C ARG A 154 4.84 22.23 -24.25
N LEU A 155 5.27 22.04 -23.00
CA LEU A 155 5.79 20.74 -22.54
C LEU A 155 4.69 19.68 -22.46
N ILE A 156 3.46 20.05 -22.06
CA ILE A 156 2.29 19.16 -22.10
C ILE A 156 2.05 18.70 -23.55
N ASP A 157 1.96 19.64 -24.50
CA ASP A 157 1.71 19.31 -25.90
C ASP A 157 2.82 18.45 -26.51
N ALA A 158 4.07 18.77 -26.19
CA ALA A 158 5.22 17.99 -26.62
C ALA A 158 5.23 16.56 -26.03
N ALA A 159 4.88 16.40 -24.75
CA ALA A 159 4.74 15.11 -24.08
C ALA A 159 3.65 14.26 -24.76
N HIS A 160 2.46 14.83 -24.98
CA HIS A 160 1.37 14.17 -25.69
C HIS A 160 1.77 13.78 -27.12
N GLY A 161 2.50 14.63 -27.82
CA GLY A 161 3.06 14.33 -29.17
C GLY A 161 4.02 13.13 -29.16
N LEU A 162 4.62 12.80 -28.01
CA LEU A 162 5.48 11.62 -27.83
C LEU A 162 4.72 10.41 -27.25
N GLY A 163 3.42 10.51 -27.02
CA GLY A 163 2.59 9.49 -26.39
C GLY A 163 2.87 9.32 -24.88
N LEU A 164 3.39 10.36 -24.23
CA LEU A 164 3.58 10.42 -22.78
C LEU A 164 2.43 11.17 -22.13
N GLU A 165 1.90 10.66 -21.03
CA GLU A 165 0.99 11.40 -20.16
C GLU A 165 1.75 12.36 -19.25
N VAL A 166 1.04 13.35 -18.70
CA VAL A 166 1.60 14.37 -17.83
C VAL A 166 0.95 14.33 -16.45
N LEU A 167 1.78 14.15 -15.41
CA LEU A 167 1.45 14.51 -14.04
C LEU A 167 1.90 15.95 -13.79
N LEU A 168 0.94 16.85 -13.57
CA LEU A 168 1.21 18.24 -13.21
C LEU A 168 1.11 18.42 -11.69
N GLU A 169 2.25 18.72 -11.07
CA GLU A 169 2.37 18.90 -9.62
C GLU A 169 2.07 20.35 -9.23
N LEU A 170 1.17 20.51 -8.25
CA LEU A 170 0.72 21.77 -7.67
C LEU A 170 1.00 21.81 -6.17
N HIS A 171 1.41 22.98 -5.65
CA HIS A 171 1.76 23.15 -4.23
C HIS A 171 0.77 24.07 -3.47
N GLY A 172 0.06 24.94 -4.15
CA GLY A 172 -0.82 25.92 -3.52
C GLY A 172 -1.96 26.42 -4.41
N GLU A 173 -2.81 27.22 -3.83
CA GLU A 173 -4.01 27.77 -4.48
C GLU A 173 -3.68 28.74 -5.63
N ASP A 174 -2.56 29.42 -5.57
CA ASP A 174 -2.04 30.30 -6.62
C ASP A 174 -1.68 29.56 -7.91
N GLU A 175 -1.45 28.24 -7.82
CA GLU A 175 -1.14 27.39 -8.97
C GLU A 175 -2.39 26.70 -9.57
N LEU A 176 -3.59 26.86 -9.01
CA LEU A 176 -4.81 26.20 -9.49
C LEU A 176 -5.10 26.45 -10.98
N GLY A 177 -4.76 27.62 -11.50
CA GLY A 177 -4.94 27.94 -12.92
C GLY A 177 -4.19 27.02 -13.88
N TYR A 178 -3.12 26.35 -13.43
CA TYR A 178 -2.40 25.38 -14.26
C TYR A 178 -3.22 24.13 -14.57
N ALA A 179 -4.19 23.76 -13.76
CA ALA A 179 -5.07 22.62 -14.00
C ALA A 179 -5.91 22.79 -15.30
N GLU A 180 -6.12 24.04 -15.77
CA GLU A 180 -6.81 24.36 -17.02
C GLU A 180 -5.98 24.01 -18.28
N LEU A 181 -4.67 23.74 -18.12
CA LEU A 181 -3.80 23.35 -19.23
C LEU A 181 -4.03 21.92 -19.72
N CYS A 182 -5.01 21.22 -19.15
CA CYS A 182 -5.44 19.86 -19.49
C CYS A 182 -4.34 18.80 -19.33
N PRO A 183 -3.65 18.71 -18.17
CA PRO A 183 -2.80 17.57 -17.87
C PRO A 183 -3.64 16.30 -17.72
N ASP A 184 -3.02 15.13 -17.83
CA ASP A 184 -3.71 13.86 -17.65
C ASP A 184 -4.04 13.58 -16.20
N VAL A 185 -3.11 13.94 -15.28
CA VAL A 185 -3.22 13.82 -13.84
C VAL A 185 -2.74 15.10 -13.17
N CYS A 186 -3.43 15.58 -12.14
CA CYS A 186 -2.95 16.64 -11.24
C CYS A 186 -2.49 16.05 -9.91
N GLY A 187 -1.28 16.39 -9.49
CA GLY A 187 -0.72 16.05 -8.19
C GLY A 187 -0.78 17.23 -7.22
N VAL A 188 -1.30 17.04 -6.02
CA VAL A 188 -1.18 18.02 -4.94
C VAL A 188 -0.05 17.59 -4.02
N ASN A 189 1.05 18.33 -4.04
CA ASN A 189 2.20 18.05 -3.19
C ASN A 189 2.11 18.80 -1.87
N ASN A 190 2.01 18.05 -0.78
CA ASN A 190 1.95 18.60 0.58
C ASN A 190 3.31 19.07 1.10
N ARG A 191 4.39 18.77 0.42
CA ARG A 191 5.73 19.21 0.80
C ARG A 191 6.07 20.51 0.10
N ASN A 192 6.32 21.55 0.86
CA ASN A 192 6.88 22.77 0.33
C ASN A 192 8.34 22.52 -0.09
N LEU A 193 8.65 22.71 -1.37
CA LEU A 193 9.97 22.39 -1.93
C LEU A 193 11.08 23.32 -1.46
N GLY A 194 10.76 24.52 -1.01
CA GLY A 194 11.74 25.47 -0.46
C GLY A 194 12.09 25.22 1.01
N THR A 195 11.10 24.82 1.84
CA THR A 195 11.27 24.65 3.30
C THR A 195 11.30 23.21 3.76
N PHE A 196 10.91 22.26 2.90
CA PHE A 196 10.68 20.84 3.19
C PHE A 196 9.62 20.55 4.27
N VAL A 197 8.87 21.54 4.71
CA VAL A 197 7.73 21.33 5.61
C VAL A 197 6.62 20.62 4.84
N THR A 198 6.03 19.61 5.47
CA THR A 198 4.93 18.84 4.89
C THR A 198 3.65 19.08 5.69
N ASP A 199 2.60 19.57 5.01
CA ASP A 199 1.29 19.85 5.58
C ASP A 199 0.18 19.15 4.77
N VAL A 200 -0.30 18.01 5.25
CA VAL A 200 -1.38 17.25 4.59
C VAL A 200 -2.70 18.01 4.54
N ALA A 201 -2.91 19.01 5.42
CA ALA A 201 -4.10 19.86 5.38
C ALA A 201 -4.20 20.65 4.05
N ASN A 202 -3.07 20.87 3.36
CA ASN A 202 -3.06 21.48 2.03
C ASN A 202 -3.92 20.68 1.04
N SER A 203 -3.79 19.37 1.02
CA SER A 203 -4.58 18.53 0.11
C SER A 203 -6.08 18.59 0.39
N PHE A 204 -6.50 18.71 1.65
CA PHE A 204 -7.92 18.87 1.97
C PHE A 204 -8.45 20.22 1.46
N ARG A 205 -7.69 21.31 1.60
CA ARG A 205 -8.05 22.63 1.05
C ARG A 205 -8.14 22.64 -0.48
N MET A 206 -7.16 22.00 -1.14
CA MET A 206 -7.08 21.95 -2.59
C MET A 206 -8.16 21.04 -3.23
N ALA A 207 -8.61 19.99 -2.52
CA ALA A 207 -9.58 19.03 -3.04
C ALA A 207 -10.87 19.66 -3.54
N GLU A 208 -11.40 20.63 -2.81
CA GLU A 208 -12.65 21.34 -3.13
C GLU A 208 -12.50 22.33 -4.28
N ARG A 209 -11.28 22.81 -4.54
CA ARG A 209 -11.00 23.89 -5.49
C ARG A 209 -10.53 23.40 -6.86
N LEU A 210 -10.01 22.18 -6.93
CA LEU A 210 -9.62 21.56 -8.20
C LEU A 210 -10.85 21.24 -9.06
N PRO A 211 -10.75 21.36 -10.39
CA PRO A 211 -11.84 21.07 -11.32
C PRO A 211 -12.42 19.67 -11.09
N LYS A 212 -13.77 19.56 -11.14
CA LYS A 212 -14.47 18.27 -11.07
C LYS A 212 -14.14 17.41 -12.29
N GLY A 213 -13.99 16.10 -12.08
CA GLY A 213 -13.68 15.16 -13.17
C GLY A 213 -12.18 15.03 -13.52
N LEU A 214 -11.34 15.90 -12.95
CA LEU A 214 -9.89 15.78 -13.08
C LEU A 214 -9.40 14.53 -12.33
N CYS A 215 -8.47 13.78 -12.93
CA CYS A 215 -7.75 12.73 -12.22
C CYS A 215 -6.74 13.40 -11.27
N LYS A 216 -6.91 13.23 -9.97
CA LYS A 216 -6.07 13.91 -8.98
C LYS A 216 -5.42 12.94 -8.01
N ILE A 217 -4.14 13.15 -7.73
CA ILE A 217 -3.39 12.38 -6.75
C ILE A 217 -2.83 13.28 -5.64
N ASN A 218 -2.59 12.69 -4.51
CA ASN A 218 -1.91 13.33 -3.38
C ASN A 218 -0.45 12.89 -3.34
N GLU A 219 0.45 13.82 -3.04
CA GLU A 219 1.88 13.57 -2.92
C GLU A 219 2.41 14.06 -1.58
N SER A 220 3.33 13.33 -0.99
CA SER A 220 3.99 13.62 0.29
C SER A 220 3.09 13.58 1.53
N GLY A 221 3.67 13.18 2.67
CA GLY A 221 3.02 13.24 3.98
C GLY A 221 2.05 12.11 4.30
N ILE A 222 1.88 11.14 3.40
CA ILE A 222 1.02 9.98 3.66
C ILE A 222 1.86 8.88 4.32
N HIS A 223 1.58 8.64 5.59
CA HIS A 223 2.30 7.65 6.39
C HIS A 223 1.41 6.54 6.93
N ASP A 224 0.10 6.68 6.82
CA ASP A 224 -0.90 5.74 7.34
C ASP A 224 -2.13 5.64 6.43
N VAL A 225 -2.83 4.52 6.54
CA VAL A 225 -3.99 4.21 5.70
C VAL A 225 -5.21 5.07 6.02
N ASN A 226 -5.36 5.56 7.27
CA ASN A 226 -6.48 6.41 7.66
C ASN A 226 -6.43 7.76 6.93
N THR A 227 -5.23 8.36 6.85
CA THR A 227 -5.00 9.60 6.09
C THR A 227 -5.34 9.40 4.62
N ALA A 228 -4.86 8.31 4.00
CA ALA A 228 -5.16 7.99 2.61
C ALA A 228 -6.67 7.77 2.38
N ALA A 229 -7.35 7.05 3.27
CA ALA A 229 -8.79 6.81 3.18
C ALA A 229 -9.61 8.11 3.27
N ARG A 230 -9.22 9.03 4.15
CA ARG A 230 -9.86 10.36 4.26
C ARG A 230 -9.67 11.18 2.98
N LEU A 231 -8.46 11.24 2.44
CA LEU A 231 -8.18 11.95 1.18
C LEU A 231 -8.93 11.31 -0.01
N ARG A 232 -9.10 9.98 0.01
CA ARG A 232 -9.94 9.29 -0.98
C ARG A 232 -11.39 9.77 -0.93
N ALA A 233 -11.94 9.97 0.27
CA ALA A 233 -13.29 10.51 0.46
C ALA A 233 -13.44 11.94 -0.11
N GLU A 234 -12.36 12.72 -0.13
CA GLU A 234 -12.29 14.04 -0.80
C GLU A 234 -12.11 13.94 -2.32
N GLY A 235 -12.17 12.73 -2.88
CA GLY A 235 -12.16 12.48 -4.30
C GLY A 235 -10.77 12.44 -4.95
N TYR A 236 -9.70 12.17 -4.18
CA TYR A 236 -8.42 11.81 -4.77
C TYR A 236 -8.45 10.41 -5.39
N ASP A 237 -7.94 10.27 -6.60
CA ASP A 237 -7.88 9.00 -7.34
C ASP A 237 -6.65 8.18 -6.98
N GLY A 238 -5.64 8.79 -6.36
CA GLY A 238 -4.42 8.08 -6.00
C GLY A 238 -3.49 8.83 -5.05
N PHE A 239 -2.41 8.12 -4.69
CA PHE A 239 -1.44 8.55 -3.68
C PHE A 239 -0.04 8.18 -4.12
N LEU A 240 0.86 9.16 -4.24
CA LEU A 240 2.26 8.94 -4.52
C LEU A 240 3.01 8.79 -3.20
N ILE A 241 3.53 7.59 -2.93
CA ILE A 241 4.17 7.22 -1.67
C ILE A 241 5.52 6.57 -1.94
N GLY A 242 6.58 7.13 -1.38
CA GLY A 242 7.94 6.59 -1.52
C GLY A 242 8.64 6.39 -0.19
N GLU A 243 8.82 7.45 0.60
CA GLU A 243 9.62 7.43 1.82
C GLU A 243 9.17 6.35 2.82
N SER A 244 7.87 6.20 3.02
CA SER A 244 7.29 5.21 3.96
C SER A 244 7.60 3.76 3.55
N PHE A 245 7.76 3.49 2.26
CA PHE A 245 8.09 2.15 1.76
C PHE A 245 9.61 1.93 1.68
N MET A 246 10.34 2.90 1.10
CA MET A 246 11.77 2.76 0.84
C MET A 246 12.64 2.67 2.10
N ARG A 247 12.14 3.14 3.25
CA ARG A 247 12.83 3.03 4.54
C ARG A 247 12.77 1.64 5.16
N GLU A 248 11.85 0.80 4.72
CA GLU A 248 11.74 -0.55 5.23
C GLU A 248 12.68 -1.51 4.48
N GLU A 249 13.13 -2.54 5.15
CA GLU A 249 14.00 -3.58 4.60
C GLU A 249 13.39 -4.23 3.35
N HIS A 250 12.04 -4.34 3.33
CA HIS A 250 11.28 -4.92 2.22
C HIS A 250 10.22 -3.94 1.69
N PRO A 251 10.57 -3.00 0.81
CA PRO A 251 9.66 -1.97 0.30
C PRO A 251 8.36 -2.53 -0.32
N GLY A 252 8.46 -3.65 -1.04
CA GLY A 252 7.30 -4.31 -1.64
C GLY A 252 6.31 -4.86 -0.59
N ARG A 253 6.80 -5.37 0.54
CA ARG A 253 5.94 -5.80 1.66
C ARG A 253 5.29 -4.60 2.34
N ALA A 254 6.02 -3.50 2.51
CA ALA A 254 5.49 -2.27 3.06
C ALA A 254 4.30 -1.74 2.24
N LEU A 255 4.48 -1.66 0.92
CA LEU A 255 3.39 -1.32 0.00
C LEU A 255 2.20 -2.27 0.15
N ARG A 256 2.44 -3.58 0.19
CA ARG A 256 1.38 -4.58 0.28
C ARG A 256 0.51 -4.40 1.51
N ARG A 257 1.13 -4.15 2.68
CA ARG A 257 0.41 -3.86 3.92
C ARG A 257 -0.45 -2.61 3.79
N PHE A 258 0.11 -1.56 3.18
CA PHE A 258 -0.61 -0.31 2.95
C PHE A 258 -1.81 -0.50 2.02
N VAL A 259 -1.62 -1.17 0.88
CA VAL A 259 -2.69 -1.52 -0.07
C VAL A 259 -3.78 -2.34 0.61
N PHE A 260 -3.39 -3.35 1.40
CA PHE A 260 -4.34 -4.18 2.13
C PHE A 260 -5.17 -3.35 3.12
N GLY A 261 -4.52 -2.50 3.92
CA GLY A 261 -5.19 -1.65 4.90
C GLY A 261 -6.14 -0.64 4.24
N LEU A 262 -5.68 0.04 3.18
CA LEU A 262 -6.48 1.02 2.46
C LEU A 262 -7.70 0.40 1.78
N ASP A 263 -7.51 -0.74 1.10
CA ASP A 263 -8.61 -1.48 0.47
C ASP A 263 -9.61 -2.02 1.52
N ALA A 264 -9.15 -2.39 2.73
CA ALA A 264 -10.02 -2.76 3.84
C ALA A 264 -10.96 -1.62 4.27
N MET A 265 -10.48 -0.39 4.24
CA MET A 265 -11.29 0.78 4.59
C MET A 265 -12.30 1.18 3.52
N GLN A 266 -12.06 0.80 2.26
CA GLN A 266 -12.92 1.17 1.13
C GLN A 266 -14.07 0.18 0.87
N THR A 267 -13.97 -1.07 1.33
CA THR A 267 -14.99 -2.11 1.13
C THR A 267 -16.32 -1.85 1.87
N SER A 268 -16.46 -0.69 2.49
CA SER A 268 -17.58 -0.28 3.33
C SER A 268 -18.92 0.01 2.63
N ASN A 269 -19.09 -0.33 1.34
CA ASN A 269 -20.31 -0.07 0.59
C ASN A 269 -21.24 -1.30 0.45
N GLY A 270 -21.28 -2.19 1.46
CA GLY A 270 -22.24 -3.30 1.50
C GLY A 270 -21.93 -4.49 0.59
N ALA A 271 -20.73 -4.55 0.00
CA ALA A 271 -20.27 -5.72 -0.73
C ALA A 271 -19.90 -6.87 0.23
N THR A 272 -20.10 -8.09 -0.21
CA THR A 272 -19.75 -9.33 0.52
C THR A 272 -18.30 -9.33 0.96
N PRO A 273 -17.98 -9.89 2.15
CA PRO A 273 -16.61 -9.90 2.67
C PRO A 273 -15.68 -10.63 1.70
N ARG A 274 -14.73 -9.90 1.19
CA ARG A 274 -13.79 -10.43 0.20
C ARG A 274 -12.55 -11.05 0.81
N ARG A 275 -12.33 -10.88 2.14
CA ARG A 275 -11.10 -11.33 2.79
C ARG A 275 -11.31 -12.53 3.68
N VAL A 276 -10.41 -13.48 3.53
CA VAL A 276 -10.36 -14.68 4.35
C VAL A 276 -9.01 -14.72 5.08
N LYS A 277 -9.05 -14.64 6.40
CA LYS A 277 -7.93 -14.95 7.27
C LYS A 277 -8.13 -16.37 7.79
N VAL A 278 -7.10 -17.20 7.82
CA VAL A 278 -7.12 -18.53 8.45
C VAL A 278 -6.09 -18.56 9.56
N CYS A 279 -6.55 -18.75 10.80
CA CYS A 279 -5.71 -18.65 11.99
C CYS A 279 -5.36 -20.02 12.60
N GLY A 280 -4.33 -20.04 13.44
CA GLY A 280 -3.94 -21.22 14.20
C GLY A 280 -3.24 -22.27 13.36
N LEU A 281 -2.43 -21.86 12.40
CA LEU A 281 -1.59 -22.75 11.60
C LEU A 281 -0.28 -23.01 12.33
N ALA A 282 0.09 -24.30 12.48
CA ALA A 282 1.30 -24.69 13.20
C ALA A 282 2.23 -25.60 12.37
N GLU A 283 1.71 -26.24 11.33
CA GLU A 283 2.46 -27.20 10.51
C GLU A 283 2.80 -26.57 9.14
N PRO A 284 4.08 -26.60 8.70
CA PRO A 284 4.53 -25.93 7.48
C PRO A 284 3.81 -26.36 6.21
N GLU A 285 3.63 -27.66 6.00
CA GLU A 285 2.96 -28.19 4.81
C GLU A 285 1.48 -27.82 4.77
N ASN A 286 0.80 -27.86 5.92
CA ASN A 286 -0.59 -27.47 6.05
C ASN A 286 -0.77 -25.97 5.85
N ALA A 287 0.11 -25.14 6.42
CA ALA A 287 0.10 -23.71 6.23
C ALA A 287 0.31 -23.31 4.75
N LEU A 288 1.22 -23.98 4.06
CA LEU A 288 1.44 -23.77 2.62
C LEU A 288 0.22 -24.19 1.80
N ALA A 289 -0.40 -25.33 2.13
CA ALA A 289 -1.61 -25.79 1.46
C ALA A 289 -2.77 -24.78 1.62
N VAL A 290 -2.98 -24.26 2.85
CA VAL A 290 -3.95 -23.21 3.11
C VAL A 290 -3.63 -21.92 2.35
N ALA A 291 -2.36 -21.51 2.31
CA ALA A 291 -1.93 -20.32 1.56
C ALA A 291 -2.26 -20.43 0.06
N ARG A 292 -2.13 -21.62 -0.52
CA ARG A 292 -2.45 -21.92 -1.93
C ARG A 292 -3.93 -21.87 -2.27
N LEU A 293 -4.83 -21.90 -1.28
CA LEU A 293 -6.27 -21.66 -1.48
C LEU A 293 -6.59 -20.19 -1.81
N GLY A 294 -5.58 -19.31 -1.81
CA GLY A 294 -5.76 -17.89 -2.11
C GLY A 294 -6.42 -17.12 -0.98
N VAL A 295 -6.16 -17.50 0.27
CA VAL A 295 -6.53 -16.72 1.46
C VAL A 295 -5.71 -15.44 1.54
N ASP A 296 -6.25 -14.40 2.17
CA ASP A 296 -5.60 -13.10 2.26
C ASP A 296 -4.60 -13.02 3.42
N MET A 297 -4.86 -13.74 4.51
CA MET A 297 -4.03 -13.77 5.71
C MET A 297 -3.93 -15.17 6.28
N VAL A 298 -2.77 -15.49 6.87
CA VAL A 298 -2.49 -16.72 7.63
C VAL A 298 -1.99 -16.36 9.01
N GLY A 299 -2.62 -16.91 10.06
CA GLY A 299 -2.36 -16.58 11.45
C GLY A 299 -1.61 -17.68 12.20
N PHE A 300 -0.61 -17.29 12.95
CA PHE A 300 0.25 -18.13 13.78
C PHE A 300 0.16 -17.70 15.23
N ILE A 301 -0.25 -18.60 16.10
CA ILE A 301 -0.41 -18.31 17.53
C ILE A 301 0.93 -18.47 18.23
N LEU A 302 1.44 -17.37 18.78
CA LEU A 302 2.75 -17.30 19.44
C LEU A 302 2.63 -17.32 20.98
N SER A 303 1.43 -17.56 21.51
CA SER A 303 1.20 -17.78 22.94
C SER A 303 1.38 -19.26 23.28
N LYS A 304 2.30 -19.56 24.23
CA LYS A 304 2.67 -20.92 24.64
C LYS A 304 1.52 -21.71 25.27
N ASP A 305 0.54 -21.04 25.83
CA ASP A 305 -0.62 -21.66 26.49
C ASP A 305 -1.65 -22.18 25.49
N SER A 306 -1.49 -21.85 24.21
CA SER A 306 -2.40 -22.29 23.16
C SER A 306 -2.08 -23.72 22.69
N PRO A 307 -3.07 -24.59 22.52
CA PRO A 307 -2.86 -25.91 21.87
C PRO A 307 -2.43 -25.81 20.40
N ARG A 308 -2.51 -24.60 19.81
CA ARG A 308 -2.10 -24.25 18.45
C ARG A 308 -0.80 -23.46 18.41
N TYR A 309 -0.02 -23.52 19.48
CA TYR A 309 1.24 -22.80 19.56
C TYR A 309 2.19 -23.18 18.45
N ALA A 310 2.60 -22.19 17.67
CA ALA A 310 3.64 -22.36 16.64
C ALA A 310 5.02 -22.10 17.29
N SER A 311 5.78 -23.16 17.57
CA SER A 311 7.13 -23.03 18.15
C SER A 311 8.06 -22.23 17.22
N PRO A 312 9.16 -21.65 17.73
CA PRO A 312 10.10 -20.91 16.89
C PRO A 312 10.63 -21.70 15.69
N GLN A 313 10.88 -22.99 15.84
CA GLN A 313 11.31 -23.86 14.74
C GLN A 313 10.22 -24.01 13.68
N ARG A 314 8.97 -24.25 14.09
CA ARG A 314 7.81 -24.32 13.18
C ARG A 314 7.59 -22.98 12.48
N MET A 315 7.66 -21.86 13.21
CA MET A 315 7.52 -20.53 12.63
C MET A 315 8.52 -20.25 11.52
N LYS A 316 9.81 -20.57 11.74
CA LYS A 316 10.84 -20.42 10.70
C LYS A 316 10.51 -21.23 9.46
N ALA A 317 10.13 -22.49 9.63
CA ALA A 317 9.79 -23.39 8.53
C ALA A 317 8.53 -22.93 7.77
N VAL A 318 7.48 -22.52 8.47
CA VAL A 318 6.24 -21.97 7.88
C VAL A 318 6.52 -20.70 7.10
N CYS A 319 7.26 -19.76 7.70
CA CYS A 319 7.60 -18.49 7.05
C CYS A 319 8.42 -18.75 5.77
N ALA A 320 9.43 -19.63 5.83
CA ALA A 320 10.22 -19.99 4.66
C ALA A 320 9.36 -20.63 3.55
N ALA A 321 8.41 -21.51 3.90
CA ALA A 321 7.50 -22.13 2.94
C ALA A 321 6.60 -21.09 2.25
N ILE A 322 6.03 -20.15 2.99
CA ILE A 322 5.16 -19.10 2.45
C ILE A 322 5.98 -18.11 1.62
N ASP A 323 7.14 -17.69 2.10
CA ASP A 323 8.02 -16.76 1.39
C ASP A 323 8.59 -17.37 0.11
N GLY A 324 8.76 -18.70 0.07
CA GLY A 324 9.19 -19.48 -1.10
C GLY A 324 8.10 -19.77 -2.15
N MET A 325 6.85 -19.32 -1.95
CA MET A 325 5.79 -19.52 -2.95
C MET A 325 6.15 -18.84 -4.29
N ALA A 326 6.32 -19.66 -5.35
CA ALA A 326 6.78 -19.22 -6.67
C ALA A 326 5.68 -19.12 -7.74
N ASP A 327 4.46 -19.54 -7.43
CA ASP A 327 3.40 -19.87 -8.39
C ASP A 327 2.67 -18.66 -9.00
N GLY A 328 3.25 -17.46 -8.95
CA GLY A 328 2.60 -16.23 -9.44
C GLY A 328 1.35 -15.80 -8.64
N LYS A 329 0.91 -16.62 -7.68
CA LYS A 329 -0.21 -16.32 -6.80
C LYS A 329 0.20 -15.28 -5.73
N ARG A 330 -0.74 -14.44 -5.35
CA ARG A 330 -0.56 -13.49 -4.26
C ARG A 330 -0.33 -14.24 -2.94
N ARG A 331 0.83 -14.01 -2.29
CA ARG A 331 1.13 -14.58 -0.98
C ARG A 331 0.17 -14.00 0.08
N PRO A 332 -0.33 -14.81 1.04
CA PRO A 332 -1.10 -14.28 2.17
C PRO A 332 -0.24 -13.42 3.10
N LEU A 333 -0.85 -12.46 3.81
CA LEU A 333 -0.16 -11.73 4.88
C LEU A 333 0.08 -12.66 6.07
N LYS A 334 1.29 -12.61 6.64
CA LYS A 334 1.67 -13.36 7.84
C LYS A 334 1.24 -12.61 9.08
N VAL A 335 0.37 -13.20 9.89
CA VAL A 335 -0.18 -12.61 11.12
C VAL A 335 0.37 -13.33 12.34
N GLY A 336 1.17 -12.67 13.14
CA GLY A 336 1.54 -13.16 14.48
C GLY A 336 0.44 -12.82 15.50
N VAL A 337 -0.06 -13.83 16.20
CA VAL A 337 -1.11 -13.67 17.24
C VAL A 337 -0.48 -13.77 18.61
N PHE A 338 -0.62 -12.71 19.38
CA PHE A 338 -0.04 -12.55 20.74
C PHE A 338 -1.14 -12.35 21.77
N VAL A 339 -0.88 -12.77 22.99
CA VAL A 339 -1.78 -12.62 24.15
C VAL A 339 -0.97 -12.06 25.30
N ASN A 340 -1.18 -10.78 25.63
CA ASN A 340 -0.51 -10.06 26.73
C ASN A 340 1.03 -10.18 26.69
N GLU A 341 1.61 -10.20 25.49
CA GLU A 341 3.07 -10.26 25.30
C GLU A 341 3.69 -8.86 25.43
N THR A 342 4.98 -8.80 25.75
CA THR A 342 5.73 -7.54 25.88
C THR A 342 5.94 -6.87 24.50
N THR A 343 6.04 -5.54 24.50
CA THR A 343 6.33 -4.76 23.28
C THR A 343 7.63 -5.26 22.61
N GLU A 344 8.68 -5.53 23.40
CA GLU A 344 9.98 -6.01 22.93
C GLU A 344 9.87 -7.41 22.29
N GLY A 345 9.12 -8.32 22.93
CA GLY A 345 8.87 -9.67 22.42
C GLY A 345 8.14 -9.66 21.11
N ILE A 346 7.10 -8.81 20.98
CA ILE A 346 6.33 -8.64 19.76
C ILE A 346 7.21 -8.07 18.62
N VAL A 347 7.99 -7.01 18.90
CA VAL A 347 8.87 -6.40 17.92
C VAL A 347 9.96 -7.36 17.45
N SER A 348 10.55 -8.13 18.36
CA SER A 348 11.54 -9.17 18.06
C SER A 348 10.96 -10.24 17.13
N ALA A 349 9.78 -10.76 17.44
CA ALA A 349 9.10 -11.74 16.61
C ALA A 349 8.70 -11.17 15.24
N ALA A 350 8.25 -9.91 15.19
CA ALA A 350 7.91 -9.24 13.93
C ALA A 350 9.10 -9.15 12.98
N LYS A 351 10.28 -8.87 13.51
CA LYS A 351 11.55 -8.89 12.75
C LYS A 351 11.94 -10.30 12.33
N GLU A 352 12.05 -11.21 13.30
CA GLU A 352 12.56 -12.57 13.08
C GLU A 352 11.75 -13.34 12.04
N TYR A 353 10.42 -13.20 12.08
CA TYR A 353 9.52 -13.92 11.17
C TYR A 353 9.05 -13.07 9.99
N ALA A 354 9.50 -11.83 9.87
CA ALA A 354 9.05 -10.84 8.89
C ALA A 354 7.51 -10.82 8.81
N LEU A 355 6.86 -10.56 9.96
CA LEU A 355 5.41 -10.51 10.05
C LEU A 355 4.86 -9.29 9.30
N ASP A 356 3.73 -9.47 8.64
CA ASP A 356 3.00 -8.41 7.97
C ASP A 356 1.97 -7.76 8.89
N CYS A 357 1.43 -8.53 9.83
CA CYS A 357 0.43 -8.09 10.78
C CYS A 357 0.73 -8.64 12.19
N ILE A 358 0.37 -7.87 13.19
CA ILE A 358 0.39 -8.25 14.61
C ILE A 358 -1.05 -8.24 15.09
N GLN A 359 -1.55 -9.36 15.58
CA GLN A 359 -2.85 -9.46 16.20
C GLN A 359 -2.69 -9.57 17.72
N LEU A 360 -3.25 -8.60 18.45
CA LEU A 360 -3.28 -8.56 19.89
C LEU A 360 -4.60 -9.14 20.38
N HIS A 361 -4.54 -10.34 20.98
CA HIS A 361 -5.72 -11.15 21.33
C HIS A 361 -5.94 -11.29 22.84
N GLY A 362 -5.21 -10.52 23.63
CA GLY A 362 -5.36 -10.42 25.07
C GLY A 362 -6.14 -9.19 25.52
N ASN A 363 -5.78 -8.67 26.71
CA ASN A 363 -6.41 -7.49 27.31
C ASN A 363 -5.61 -6.20 27.05
N GLU A 364 -4.85 -6.17 25.96
CA GLU A 364 -4.01 -5.02 25.63
C GLU A 364 -4.86 -3.76 25.43
N THR A 365 -4.49 -2.70 26.13
CA THR A 365 -5.17 -1.40 26.10
C THR A 365 -4.78 -0.58 24.85
N ALA A 366 -5.56 0.44 24.52
CA ALA A 366 -5.22 1.37 23.45
C ALA A 366 -3.86 2.06 23.67
N TRP A 367 -3.49 2.34 24.94
CA TRP A 367 -2.17 2.88 25.28
C TRP A 367 -1.03 1.92 24.91
N GLN A 368 -1.17 0.63 25.23
CA GLN A 368 -0.16 -0.38 24.86
C GLN A 368 -0.03 -0.56 23.37
N LEU A 369 -1.14 -0.45 22.60
CA LEU A 369 -1.08 -0.46 21.14
C LEU A 369 -0.34 0.77 20.60
N ALA A 370 -0.55 1.95 21.21
CA ALA A 370 0.17 3.17 20.83
C ALA A 370 1.67 3.04 21.08
N ASP A 371 2.08 2.49 22.23
CA ASP A 371 3.48 2.22 22.55
C ASP A 371 4.11 1.21 21.57
N LEU A 372 3.42 0.11 21.28
CA LEU A 372 3.85 -0.86 20.26
C LEU A 372 4.00 -0.21 18.89
N ARG A 373 3.06 0.64 18.47
CA ARG A 373 3.14 1.38 17.20
C ARG A 373 4.38 2.27 17.16
N ALA A 374 4.68 2.96 18.27
CA ALA A 374 5.88 3.80 18.38
C ALA A 374 7.16 2.97 18.32
N ALA A 375 7.19 1.80 18.99
CA ALA A 375 8.33 0.88 18.95
C ALA A 375 8.56 0.31 17.53
N LEU A 376 7.50 -0.12 16.84
CA LEU A 376 7.59 -0.60 15.46
C LEU A 376 8.13 0.47 14.51
N ARG A 377 7.71 1.74 14.66
CA ARG A 377 8.24 2.84 13.85
C ARG A 377 9.74 3.09 14.08
N ARG A 378 10.20 3.00 15.34
CA ARG A 378 11.64 3.14 15.68
C ARG A 378 12.49 2.05 15.01
N GLU A 379 11.92 0.87 14.83
CA GLU A 379 12.58 -0.30 14.26
C GLU A 379 12.34 -0.48 12.74
N SER A 380 11.89 0.59 12.06
CA SER A 380 11.56 0.58 10.62
C SER A 380 10.49 -0.44 10.21
N LEU A 381 9.60 -0.79 11.13
CA LEU A 381 8.44 -1.68 10.93
C LEU A 381 7.11 -0.90 10.97
N GLY A 382 7.14 0.39 10.68
CA GLY A 382 5.96 1.28 10.81
C GLY A 382 4.76 0.89 9.96
N SER A 383 4.96 0.13 8.89
CA SER A 383 3.90 -0.35 8.01
C SER A 383 3.27 -1.68 8.45
N VAL A 384 3.78 -2.33 9.52
CA VAL A 384 3.16 -3.54 10.08
C VAL A 384 1.77 -3.21 10.60
N LEU A 385 0.75 -3.95 10.15
CA LEU A 385 -0.64 -3.72 10.53
C LEU A 385 -0.90 -4.23 11.95
N LEU A 386 -1.62 -3.44 12.74
CA LEU A 386 -2.09 -3.85 14.07
C LEU A 386 -3.57 -4.23 14.02
N ILE A 387 -3.86 -5.47 14.43
CA ILE A 387 -5.20 -6.01 14.55
C ILE A 387 -5.50 -6.16 16.04
N LYS A 388 -6.53 -5.49 16.56
CA LYS A 388 -6.99 -5.73 17.94
C LYS A 388 -8.16 -6.69 17.93
N ALA A 389 -7.99 -7.83 18.58
CA ALA A 389 -9.08 -8.75 18.85
C ALA A 389 -9.89 -8.27 20.08
N VAL A 390 -11.20 -8.23 19.91
CA VAL A 390 -12.17 -7.84 20.94
C VAL A 390 -13.12 -9.00 21.17
N SER A 391 -13.16 -9.50 22.40
CA SER A 391 -14.10 -10.55 22.81
C SER A 391 -15.48 -9.97 23.00
N VAL A 392 -16.46 -10.48 22.25
CA VAL A 392 -17.83 -9.96 22.19
C VAL A 392 -18.83 -10.94 22.79
N ALA A 393 -19.64 -10.45 23.73
CA ALA A 393 -20.86 -11.09 24.23
C ALA A 393 -22.05 -10.12 24.17
N THR A 394 -21.82 -8.82 24.36
CA THR A 394 -22.85 -7.78 24.45
C THR A 394 -22.59 -6.62 23.51
N ARG A 395 -23.59 -5.72 23.37
CA ARG A 395 -23.43 -4.48 22.58
C ARG A 395 -22.38 -3.55 23.15
N GLU A 396 -22.24 -3.49 24.46
CA GLU A 396 -21.26 -2.67 25.17
C GLU A 396 -19.82 -3.13 24.87
N ASP A 397 -19.59 -4.44 24.66
CA ASP A 397 -18.28 -4.94 24.26
C ASP A 397 -17.89 -4.40 22.86
N VAL A 398 -18.88 -4.32 21.95
CA VAL A 398 -18.71 -3.78 20.59
C VAL A 398 -18.48 -2.28 20.59
N GLU A 399 -19.22 -1.51 21.39
CA GLU A 399 -19.10 -0.06 21.49
C GLU A 399 -17.74 0.35 22.03
N ARG A 400 -17.20 -0.36 23.04
CA ARG A 400 -15.86 -0.13 23.59
C ARG A 400 -14.75 -0.33 22.58
N ALA A 401 -14.95 -1.13 21.53
CA ALA A 401 -13.96 -1.32 20.49
C ALA A 401 -13.55 -0.01 19.77
N THR A 402 -14.36 1.04 19.87
CA THR A 402 -14.06 2.36 19.30
C THR A 402 -12.83 3.03 19.93
N GLU A 403 -12.43 2.62 21.16
CA GLU A 403 -11.23 3.14 21.83
C GLU A 403 -9.93 2.86 21.06
N TYR A 404 -9.92 1.83 20.21
CA TYR A 404 -8.76 1.45 19.41
C TYR A 404 -8.65 2.20 18.08
N ALA A 405 -9.60 3.08 17.75
CA ALA A 405 -9.71 3.73 16.44
C ALA A 405 -8.45 4.50 15.99
N ALA A 406 -7.71 5.09 16.94
CA ALA A 406 -6.50 5.87 16.63
C ALA A 406 -5.21 5.04 16.56
N VAL A 407 -5.24 3.77 17.00
CA VAL A 407 -4.02 2.98 17.24
C VAL A 407 -3.98 1.64 16.52
N ALA A 408 -5.13 1.06 16.18
CA ALA A 408 -5.24 -0.15 15.37
C ALA A 408 -5.53 0.18 13.89
N ASP A 409 -5.29 -0.78 13.00
CA ASP A 409 -5.64 -0.70 11.58
C ASP A 409 -6.90 -1.53 11.28
N LEU A 410 -7.11 -2.62 12.03
CA LEU A 410 -8.29 -3.50 11.95
C LEU A 410 -8.71 -3.93 13.35
N LEU A 411 -10.00 -4.25 13.48
CA LEU A 411 -10.52 -5.01 14.62
C LEU A 411 -10.76 -6.47 14.20
N LEU A 412 -10.78 -7.35 15.18
CA LEU A 412 -11.29 -8.71 15.01
C LEU A 412 -12.30 -8.96 16.14
N PHE A 413 -13.56 -9.19 15.79
CA PHE A 413 -14.59 -9.54 16.76
C PHE A 413 -14.65 -11.05 16.91
N ASP A 414 -14.33 -11.55 18.12
CA ASP A 414 -14.36 -12.97 18.45
C ASP A 414 -15.39 -13.26 19.56
N ALA A 415 -15.94 -14.47 19.58
CA ALA A 415 -16.88 -14.87 20.61
C ALA A 415 -16.20 -14.90 22.00
N LYS A 416 -16.84 -14.32 23.01
CA LYS A 416 -16.36 -14.38 24.37
C LYS A 416 -16.43 -15.80 24.89
N GLY A 417 -15.28 -16.40 25.15
CA GLY A 417 -15.12 -17.77 25.63
C GLY A 417 -14.35 -17.84 26.94
N LYS A 418 -14.18 -19.06 27.49
CA LYS A 418 -13.40 -19.28 28.71
C LYS A 418 -11.89 -19.11 28.53
N ALA A 419 -11.40 -19.17 27.28
CA ALA A 419 -10.00 -18.97 26.91
C ALA A 419 -9.89 -18.02 25.71
N ALA A 420 -8.74 -17.40 25.54
CA ALA A 420 -8.45 -16.52 24.40
C ALA A 420 -8.41 -17.34 23.10
N GLY A 421 -9.45 -17.19 22.27
CA GLY A 421 -9.58 -17.76 20.93
C GLY A 421 -9.91 -19.27 20.84
N GLY A 422 -10.52 -19.65 19.73
CA GLY A 422 -10.72 -21.07 19.36
C GLY A 422 -11.74 -21.87 20.15
N ASN A 423 -12.65 -21.22 20.87
CA ASN A 423 -13.66 -21.89 21.72
C ASN A 423 -14.78 -22.61 20.93
N GLY A 424 -14.83 -22.42 19.60
CA GLY A 424 -15.87 -23.03 18.73
C GLY A 424 -17.31 -22.55 19.00
N THR A 425 -17.49 -21.66 19.99
CA THR A 425 -18.77 -21.04 20.31
C THR A 425 -19.00 -19.82 19.45
N ARG A 426 -20.28 -19.57 19.11
CA ARG A 426 -20.71 -18.46 18.30
C ARG A 426 -21.47 -17.45 19.17
N PHE A 427 -21.31 -16.16 18.90
CA PHE A 427 -22.15 -15.10 19.43
C PHE A 427 -23.17 -14.65 18.37
N CYS A 428 -24.22 -13.97 18.79
CA CYS A 428 -25.20 -13.41 17.85
C CYS A 428 -24.55 -12.21 17.12
N TRP A 429 -24.42 -12.31 15.80
CA TRP A 429 -23.78 -11.26 14.99
C TRP A 429 -24.57 -9.96 14.92
N ASP A 430 -25.86 -9.98 15.26
CA ASP A 430 -26.71 -8.78 15.32
C ASP A 430 -26.19 -7.73 16.33
N VAL A 431 -25.43 -8.17 17.35
CA VAL A 431 -24.81 -7.22 18.28
C VAL A 431 -23.79 -6.30 17.60
N LEU A 432 -23.23 -6.72 16.46
CA LEU A 432 -22.27 -5.93 15.69
C LEU A 432 -22.93 -4.71 15.02
N GLU A 433 -24.24 -4.67 14.89
CA GLU A 433 -24.98 -3.48 14.48
C GLU A 433 -24.73 -2.28 15.41
N ALA A 434 -24.30 -2.52 16.65
CA ALA A 434 -23.93 -1.47 17.59
C ALA A 434 -22.58 -0.80 17.26
N TYR A 435 -21.76 -1.41 16.37
CA TYR A 435 -20.47 -0.83 16.03
C TYR A 435 -20.63 0.45 15.20
N ARG A 436 -20.18 1.58 15.75
CA ARG A 436 -20.18 2.90 15.11
C ARG A 436 -18.77 3.43 14.84
N GLY A 437 -17.75 2.60 15.05
CA GLY A 437 -16.35 2.97 14.84
C GLY A 437 -15.99 3.11 13.35
N THR A 438 -14.81 3.65 13.13
CA THR A 438 -14.27 3.91 11.77
C THR A 438 -13.44 2.75 11.23
N LEU A 439 -12.89 1.89 12.09
CA LEU A 439 -12.03 0.79 11.67
C LEU A 439 -12.83 -0.32 10.98
N PRO A 440 -12.27 -0.93 9.93
CA PRO A 440 -12.80 -2.18 9.39
C PRO A 440 -12.63 -3.32 10.41
N PHE A 441 -13.49 -4.34 10.33
CA PHE A 441 -13.37 -5.48 11.20
C PHE A 441 -13.47 -6.82 10.47
N ILE A 442 -12.83 -7.81 11.06
CA ILE A 442 -12.88 -9.22 10.70
C ILE A 442 -13.79 -9.92 11.71
N LEU A 443 -14.70 -10.75 11.21
CA LEU A 443 -15.57 -11.58 12.04
C LEU A 443 -14.87 -12.90 12.34
N SER A 444 -14.84 -13.28 13.63
CA SER A 444 -14.31 -14.55 14.12
C SER A 444 -15.32 -15.22 15.07
N GLY A 445 -14.96 -16.34 15.65
CA GLY A 445 -15.79 -17.06 16.63
C GLY A 445 -16.85 -17.96 16.02
N GLY A 446 -16.60 -19.27 16.05
CA GLY A 446 -17.58 -20.30 15.68
C GLY A 446 -17.91 -20.38 14.20
N ILE A 447 -17.14 -19.77 13.31
CA ILE A 447 -17.34 -19.86 11.88
C ILE A 447 -17.05 -21.29 11.41
N GLY A 448 -18.05 -21.95 10.83
CA GLY A 448 -17.97 -23.29 10.26
C GLY A 448 -18.46 -23.33 8.81
N PRO A 449 -18.38 -24.51 8.16
CA PRO A 449 -18.81 -24.70 6.77
C PRO A 449 -20.25 -24.25 6.52
N GLU A 450 -21.13 -24.41 7.48
CA GLU A 450 -22.54 -24.04 7.44
C GLU A 450 -22.80 -22.54 7.44
N CYS A 451 -21.82 -21.71 7.81
CA CYS A 451 -21.98 -20.26 7.94
C CYS A 451 -21.92 -19.50 6.61
N ALA A 452 -21.62 -20.15 5.48
CA ALA A 452 -21.36 -19.47 4.22
C ALA A 452 -22.51 -18.55 3.76
N ALA A 453 -23.73 -19.05 3.79
CA ALA A 453 -24.91 -18.28 3.38
C ALA A 453 -25.19 -17.08 4.29
N GLU A 454 -25.04 -17.25 5.60
CA GLU A 454 -25.25 -16.18 6.58
C GLU A 454 -24.19 -15.09 6.50
N ILE A 455 -22.91 -15.48 6.32
CA ILE A 455 -21.82 -14.54 6.08
C ILE A 455 -22.06 -13.76 4.78
N ALA A 456 -22.51 -14.44 3.74
CA ALA A 456 -22.85 -13.81 2.46
C ALA A 456 -24.03 -12.82 2.58
N ALA A 457 -24.96 -13.05 3.52
CA ALA A 457 -26.10 -12.18 3.81
C ALA A 457 -25.75 -11.08 4.82
N PHE A 458 -24.71 -11.22 5.61
CA PHE A 458 -24.32 -10.23 6.64
C PHE A 458 -23.93 -8.89 5.99
N ARG A 459 -24.50 -7.80 6.49
CA ARG A 459 -24.27 -6.44 5.99
C ARG A 459 -23.87 -5.52 7.13
N HIS A 460 -22.68 -4.96 7.02
CA HIS A 460 -22.22 -3.89 7.88
C HIS A 460 -21.19 -3.03 7.15
N PRO A 461 -21.25 -1.68 7.23
CA PRO A 461 -20.32 -0.80 6.48
C PRO A 461 -18.83 -1.04 6.76
N ARG A 462 -18.47 -1.62 7.87
CA ARG A 462 -17.08 -1.88 8.28
C ARG A 462 -16.69 -3.36 8.24
N PHE A 463 -17.55 -4.21 7.71
CA PHE A 463 -17.28 -5.64 7.59
C PHE A 463 -16.25 -5.89 6.48
N ALA A 464 -15.04 -6.31 6.86
CA ALA A 464 -13.92 -6.48 5.94
C ALA A 464 -13.60 -7.94 5.59
N GLY A 465 -13.98 -8.90 6.45
CA GLY A 465 -13.63 -10.29 6.21
C GLY A 465 -13.96 -11.21 7.38
N ILE A 466 -13.50 -12.44 7.27
CA ILE A 466 -13.74 -13.52 8.23
C ILE A 466 -12.44 -14.19 8.67
N ASP A 467 -12.47 -14.83 9.85
CA ASP A 467 -11.35 -15.61 10.43
C ASP A 467 -11.82 -17.01 10.87
N PRO A 468 -12.01 -17.98 9.94
CA PRO A 468 -12.26 -19.37 10.28
C PRO A 468 -11.05 -20.01 10.97
N ASN A 469 -11.31 -20.80 12.04
CA ASN A 469 -10.26 -21.45 12.83
C ASN A 469 -10.65 -22.89 13.20
N SER A 470 -11.11 -23.14 14.43
CA SER A 470 -11.25 -24.46 15.04
C SER A 470 -12.23 -25.40 14.33
N ARG A 471 -13.28 -24.86 13.70
CA ARG A 471 -14.29 -25.68 13.01
C ARG A 471 -13.83 -26.23 11.63
N PHE A 472 -12.65 -25.82 11.21
CA PHE A 472 -11.98 -26.33 10.02
C PHE A 472 -10.71 -27.12 10.34
N GLU A 473 -10.58 -27.64 11.56
CA GLU A 473 -9.41 -28.43 11.98
C GLU A 473 -9.69 -29.92 11.98
N THR A 474 -8.68 -30.70 11.58
CA THR A 474 -8.61 -32.15 11.81
C THR A 474 -7.92 -32.49 13.13
N ALA A 475 -7.03 -31.61 13.57
CA ALA A 475 -6.37 -31.60 14.88
C ALA A 475 -5.97 -30.17 15.22
N PRO A 476 -5.78 -29.77 16.49
CA PRO A 476 -5.34 -28.43 16.84
C PRO A 476 -4.10 -28.02 16.05
N GLY A 477 -4.21 -26.92 15.30
CA GLY A 477 -3.12 -26.41 14.44
C GLY A 477 -3.03 -27.00 13.03
N VAL A 478 -3.91 -27.94 12.65
CA VAL A 478 -3.95 -28.59 11.32
C VAL A 478 -5.31 -28.40 10.69
N LYS A 479 -5.37 -27.66 9.59
CA LYS A 479 -6.63 -27.38 8.89
C LYS A 479 -7.02 -28.47 7.88
N ASN A 480 -8.32 -28.73 7.81
CA ASN A 480 -8.93 -29.49 6.73
C ASN A 480 -9.01 -28.60 5.49
N THR A 481 -8.05 -28.73 4.59
CA THR A 481 -7.92 -27.89 3.40
C THR A 481 -9.05 -28.09 2.42
N ILE A 482 -9.61 -29.30 2.31
CA ILE A 482 -10.76 -29.59 1.43
C ILE A 482 -12.01 -28.86 1.92
N ALA A 483 -12.31 -28.94 3.22
CA ALA A 483 -13.44 -28.22 3.81
C ALA A 483 -13.29 -26.68 3.68
N LEU A 484 -12.08 -26.17 3.86
CA LEU A 484 -11.79 -24.74 3.67
C LEU A 484 -11.96 -24.33 2.20
N GLU A 485 -11.47 -25.13 1.24
CA GLU A 485 -11.59 -24.83 -0.18
C GLU A 485 -13.06 -24.75 -0.62
N CYS A 486 -13.86 -25.73 -0.24
CA CYS A 486 -15.31 -25.75 -0.50
C CYS A 486 -16.00 -24.51 0.09
N PHE A 487 -15.66 -24.15 1.34
CA PHE A 487 -16.23 -23.00 2.01
C PHE A 487 -15.83 -21.66 1.35
N ILE A 488 -14.56 -21.47 1.02
CA ILE A 488 -14.06 -20.26 0.35
C ILE A 488 -14.70 -20.14 -1.04
N THR A 489 -14.82 -21.22 -1.78
CA THR A 489 -15.47 -21.25 -3.10
C THR A 489 -16.94 -20.84 -2.98
N SER A 490 -17.65 -21.39 -2.01
CA SER A 490 -19.06 -21.03 -1.75
C SER A 490 -19.23 -19.55 -1.40
N LEU A 491 -18.34 -19.00 -0.60
CA LEU A 491 -18.36 -17.55 -0.27
C LEU A 491 -18.14 -16.66 -1.49
N ARG A 492 -17.24 -17.05 -2.39
CA ARG A 492 -16.91 -16.27 -3.58
C ARG A 492 -17.96 -16.36 -4.67
N SER A 493 -18.65 -17.50 -4.80
CA SER A 493 -19.72 -17.70 -5.80
C SER A 493 -21.00 -16.92 -5.50
N VAL A 494 -21.31 -16.65 -4.23
CA VAL A 494 -22.47 -15.83 -3.83
C VAL A 494 -22.20 -14.32 -4.04
N SER A 495 -20.95 -13.94 -4.29
CA SER A 495 -20.51 -12.54 -4.46
C SER A 495 -20.47 -12.08 -5.94
N SER A 496 -20.68 -12.98 -6.87
CA SER A 496 -20.80 -12.72 -8.32
C SER A 496 -22.26 -12.66 -8.76
#